data_fbedda490f2c2d4d0a83307e42306db7
#
_entry.id   fbedda490f2c2d4d0a83307e42306db7
#
_cell.length_a   1.000
_cell.length_b   1.000
_cell.length_c   1.000
_cell.angle_alpha   90.00
_cell.angle_beta   90.00
_cell.angle_gamma   90.00
#
_symmetry.space_group_name_H-M   'P 1'
#
loop_
_entity.id
_entity.type
_entity.pdbx_description
1 polymer ?
#
loop_
_entity_poly.entity_id
_entity_poly.type
_entity_poly.pdbx_seq_one_letter_code
_entity_poly.pdbx_strand_id
1 'polypeptide(L)'
;MSGWISYSDYCYQYVSTLASWNEARRTCQFLAPHDKQGDLASVSDRFNNLFLSKLTTKYVWIGGYQNEEDQWNWSDGRRWLFSSWGTHQPSDGKGIQNHLVFNYQSSPGSWSDGNMNAERGFICQYRDPGKQQNYYITIFQLVTAK
;
A
#
# COMPACT_ATOMS: atom_id res chain seq x y z
N MET A 1 -3.78 10.67 19.01
CA MET A 1 -2.80 10.71 17.90
C MET A 1 -3.36 9.92 16.76
N SER A 2 -3.25 10.41 15.53
CA SER A 2 -3.97 9.84 14.40
C SER A 2 -3.39 8.53 13.87
N GLY A 3 -2.18 8.14 14.21
CA GLY A 3 -1.53 6.97 13.63
C GLY A 3 -1.10 7.14 12.17
N TRP A 4 -1.39 8.27 11.57
CA TRP A 4 -1.00 8.58 10.20
C TRP A 4 0.41 9.17 10.15
N ILE A 5 1.20 8.72 9.17
CA ILE A 5 2.57 9.18 8.96
C ILE A 5 2.64 9.83 7.58
N SER A 6 3.11 11.09 7.53
CA SER A 6 3.21 11.84 6.28
C SER A 6 4.49 11.51 5.52
N TYR A 7 4.35 11.37 4.22
CA TYR A 7 5.45 11.24 3.28
C TYR A 7 5.03 11.87 1.95
N SER A 8 5.83 12.83 1.45
CA SER A 8 5.46 13.62 0.26
C SER A 8 4.07 14.26 0.45
N ASP A 9 3.18 14.14 -0.51
CA ASP A 9 1.85 14.73 -0.47
C ASP A 9 0.78 13.81 0.14
N TYR A 10 1.20 12.74 0.81
CA TYR A 10 0.28 11.71 1.33
C TYR A 10 0.53 11.42 2.79
N CYS A 11 -0.51 10.94 3.44
CA CYS A 11 -0.45 10.36 4.78
C CYS A 11 -0.75 8.87 4.67
N TYR A 12 -0.01 8.05 5.42
CA TYR A 12 -0.10 6.59 5.37
C TYR A 12 -0.31 6.01 6.76
N GLN A 13 -1.01 4.88 6.81
CA GLN A 13 -1.21 4.15 8.07
C GLN A 13 -1.23 2.65 7.79
N TYR A 14 -0.41 1.90 8.53
CA TYR A 14 -0.51 0.44 8.57
C TYR A 14 -1.64 0.04 9.51
N VAL A 15 -2.53 -0.84 9.05
CA VAL A 15 -3.65 -1.39 9.82
C VAL A 15 -3.44 -2.89 9.94
N SER A 16 -3.26 -3.37 11.18
CA SER A 16 -2.96 -4.78 11.43
C SER A 16 -4.19 -5.70 11.46
N THR A 17 -5.38 -5.13 11.47
CA THR A 17 -6.63 -5.89 11.41
C THR A 17 -6.71 -6.66 10.09
N LEU A 18 -7.02 -7.94 10.15
CA LEU A 18 -7.09 -8.77 8.94
C LEU A 18 -8.40 -8.51 8.19
N ALA A 19 -8.28 -8.33 6.88
CA ALA A 19 -9.42 -8.04 6.00
C ALA A 19 -9.14 -8.55 4.60
N SER A 20 -10.22 -8.85 3.85
CA SER A 20 -10.12 -9.06 2.40
C SER A 20 -9.72 -7.74 1.72
N TRP A 21 -9.29 -7.80 0.45
CA TRP A 21 -8.87 -6.60 -0.26
C TRP A 21 -9.98 -5.53 -0.31
N ASN A 22 -11.22 -5.95 -0.64
CA ASN A 22 -12.34 -5.00 -0.71
C ASN A 22 -12.70 -4.41 0.66
N GLU A 23 -12.68 -5.23 1.71
CA GLU A 23 -12.91 -4.75 3.07
C GLU A 23 -11.81 -3.78 3.52
N ALA A 24 -10.57 -4.10 3.20
CA ALA A 24 -9.43 -3.24 3.50
C ALA A 24 -9.58 -1.88 2.82
N ARG A 25 -9.95 -1.88 1.54
CA ARG A 25 -10.19 -0.64 0.79
C ARG A 25 -11.29 0.21 1.44
N ARG A 26 -12.43 -0.40 1.78
CA ARG A 26 -13.54 0.30 2.47
C ARG A 26 -13.09 0.86 3.82
N THR A 27 -12.29 0.10 4.56
CA THR A 27 -11.75 0.55 5.85
C THR A 27 -10.86 1.78 5.67
N CYS A 28 -9.98 1.78 4.66
CA CYS A 28 -9.14 2.94 4.35
C CYS A 28 -9.98 4.18 4.01
N GLN A 29 -11.06 4.01 3.25
CA GLN A 29 -11.99 5.10 2.93
C GLN A 29 -12.66 5.65 4.20
N PHE A 30 -13.02 4.79 5.13
CA PHE A 30 -13.65 5.16 6.40
C PHE A 30 -12.67 5.84 7.37
N LEU A 31 -11.42 5.35 7.45
CA LEU A 31 -10.43 5.85 8.41
C LEU A 31 -9.88 7.23 8.05
N ALA A 32 -9.87 7.59 6.78
CA ALA A 32 -9.39 8.91 6.35
C ALA A 32 -10.24 10.03 6.94
N PRO A 33 -9.67 11.23 7.17
CA PRO A 33 -10.47 12.39 7.58
C PRO A 33 -11.64 12.60 6.62
N HIS A 34 -12.79 13.08 7.14
CA HIS A 34 -14.04 13.16 6.38
C HIS A 34 -13.97 14.06 5.13
N ASP A 35 -13.02 15.01 5.11
CA ASP A 35 -12.77 15.90 3.96
C ASP A 35 -11.70 15.36 3.00
N LYS A 36 -11.22 14.13 3.22
CA LYS A 36 -10.18 13.49 2.43
C LYS A 36 -10.70 12.19 1.79
N GLN A 37 -10.09 11.81 0.68
CA GLN A 37 -10.39 10.54 0.02
C GLN A 37 -9.35 9.50 0.43
N GLY A 38 -9.75 8.58 1.31
CA GLY A 38 -8.92 7.45 1.70
C GLY A 38 -8.99 6.33 0.68
N ASP A 39 -7.90 5.59 0.57
CA ASP A 39 -7.82 4.38 -0.25
C ASP A 39 -6.68 3.51 0.26
N LEU A 40 -6.53 2.32 -0.32
CA LEU A 40 -5.32 1.53 -0.15
C LEU A 40 -4.14 2.25 -0.80
N ALA A 41 -2.94 2.05 -0.28
CA ALA A 41 -1.75 2.74 -0.74
C ALA A 41 -1.42 2.44 -2.20
N SER A 42 -1.05 3.46 -2.96
CA SER A 42 -0.40 3.34 -4.27
C SER A 42 1.08 3.69 -4.15
N VAL A 43 1.87 3.24 -5.12
CA VAL A 43 3.33 3.44 -5.12
C VAL A 43 3.73 4.15 -6.40
N SER A 44 4.36 5.32 -6.28
CA SER A 44 4.76 6.15 -7.42
C SER A 44 6.19 5.90 -7.89
N ASP A 45 7.09 5.53 -6.99
CA ASP A 45 8.51 5.35 -7.28
C ASP A 45 9.18 4.47 -6.22
N ARG A 46 10.48 4.18 -6.42
CA ARG A 46 11.24 3.33 -5.50
C ARG A 46 11.36 3.92 -4.09
N PHE A 47 11.36 5.24 -3.94
CA PHE A 47 11.46 5.89 -2.62
C PHE A 47 10.16 5.78 -1.85
N ASN A 48 9.03 5.94 -2.53
CA ASN A 48 7.71 5.68 -1.97
C ASN A 48 7.58 4.21 -1.53
N ASN A 49 8.05 3.29 -2.37
CA ASN A 49 8.07 1.86 -2.06
C ASN A 49 8.92 1.56 -0.82
N LEU A 50 10.11 2.15 -0.74
CA LEU A 50 10.99 2.01 0.43
C LEU A 50 10.32 2.55 1.70
N PHE A 51 9.66 3.72 1.60
CA PHE A 51 8.94 4.29 2.74
C PHE A 51 7.87 3.32 3.26
N LEU A 52 7.03 2.76 2.38
CA LEU A 52 6.00 1.80 2.78
C LEU A 52 6.61 0.57 3.44
N SER A 53 7.77 0.10 2.98
CA SER A 53 8.45 -1.07 3.55
C SER A 53 8.92 -0.85 4.99
N LYS A 54 9.00 0.41 5.46
CA LYS A 54 9.36 0.75 6.83
C LYS A 54 8.15 0.81 7.76
N LEU A 55 6.92 0.84 7.22
CA LEU A 55 5.71 0.87 8.03
C LEU A 55 5.38 -0.49 8.64
N THR A 56 5.69 -1.56 7.95
CA THR A 56 5.45 -2.92 8.42
C THR A 56 6.33 -3.91 7.68
N THR A 57 6.69 -5.01 8.35
CA THR A 57 7.37 -6.16 7.74
C THR A 57 6.37 -7.26 7.32
N LYS A 58 5.08 -7.05 7.62
CA LYS A 58 4.04 -8.04 7.34
C LYS A 58 3.66 -8.05 5.87
N TYR A 59 3.15 -9.18 5.42
CA TYR A 59 2.65 -9.41 4.07
C TYR A 59 1.23 -8.84 4.01
N VAL A 60 1.06 -7.66 3.35
CA VAL A 60 -0.14 -6.83 3.48
C VAL A 60 -0.71 -6.41 2.13
N TRP A 61 -1.99 -6.05 2.11
CA TRP A 61 -2.64 -5.47 0.94
C TRP A 61 -2.19 -4.04 0.71
N ILE A 62 -1.96 -3.68 -0.55
CA ILE A 62 -1.94 -2.29 -1.03
C ILE A 62 -2.86 -2.19 -2.26
N GLY A 63 -2.99 -1.01 -2.88
CA GLY A 63 -4.08 -0.70 -3.79
C GLY A 63 -3.97 -1.20 -5.22
N GLY A 64 -2.99 -2.04 -5.54
CA GLY A 64 -2.87 -2.61 -6.89
C GLY A 64 -3.93 -3.67 -7.15
N TYR A 65 -4.53 -3.63 -8.34
CA TYR A 65 -5.47 -4.65 -8.79
C TYR A 65 -5.38 -4.82 -10.30
N GLN A 66 -5.71 -6.01 -10.77
CA GLN A 66 -5.76 -6.32 -12.19
C GLN A 66 -7.20 -6.17 -12.69
N ASN A 67 -7.40 -5.39 -13.76
CA ASN A 67 -8.72 -5.18 -14.34
C ASN A 67 -9.11 -6.34 -15.28
N GLU A 68 -10.28 -6.22 -15.93
CA GLU A 68 -10.81 -7.25 -16.84
C GLU A 68 -9.95 -7.45 -18.10
N GLU A 69 -9.09 -6.47 -18.42
CA GLU A 69 -8.17 -6.53 -19.57
C GLU A 69 -6.76 -7.00 -19.14
N ASP A 70 -6.66 -7.59 -17.96
CA ASP A 70 -5.40 -8.08 -17.35
C ASP A 70 -4.36 -6.99 -17.11
N GLN A 71 -4.80 -5.73 -16.99
CA GLN A 71 -3.93 -4.58 -16.73
C GLN A 71 -3.91 -4.26 -15.24
N TRP A 72 -2.71 -4.01 -14.70
CA TRP A 72 -2.54 -3.59 -13.33
C TRP A 72 -2.83 -2.10 -13.18
N ASN A 73 -3.61 -1.75 -12.17
CA ASN A 73 -4.03 -0.38 -11.88
C ASN A 73 -3.96 -0.12 -10.37
N TRP A 74 -3.88 1.15 -10.00
CA TRP A 74 -4.01 1.57 -8.61
C TRP A 74 -5.48 1.95 -8.33
N SER A 75 -6.01 1.48 -7.20
CA SER A 75 -7.41 1.74 -6.81
C SER A 75 -7.72 3.23 -6.62
N ASP A 76 -6.72 4.05 -6.30
CA ASP A 76 -6.86 5.49 -6.14
C ASP A 76 -6.88 6.26 -7.47
N GLY A 77 -6.71 5.57 -8.60
CA GLY A 77 -6.70 6.18 -9.94
C GLY A 77 -5.36 6.78 -10.37
N ARG A 78 -4.32 6.71 -9.56
CA ARG A 78 -3.00 7.19 -9.94
C ARG A 78 -2.42 6.33 -11.06
N ARG A 79 -1.54 6.91 -11.88
CA ARG A 79 -0.90 6.20 -12.98
C ARG A 79 0.06 5.14 -12.45
N TRP A 80 0.12 4.01 -13.15
CA TRP A 80 1.06 2.93 -12.85
C TRP A 80 2.42 3.26 -13.48
N LEU A 81 3.33 3.83 -12.73
CA LEU A 81 4.63 4.32 -13.22
C LEU A 81 5.83 3.52 -12.70
N PHE A 82 5.60 2.65 -11.73
CA PHE A 82 6.65 1.89 -11.05
C PHE A 82 6.13 0.51 -10.69
N SER A 83 6.99 -0.49 -10.72
CA SER A 83 6.68 -1.85 -10.28
C SER A 83 7.87 -2.43 -9.51
N SER A 84 7.56 -3.27 -8.52
CA SER A 84 8.56 -3.94 -7.68
C SER A 84 8.20 -5.42 -7.48
N TRP A 85 7.78 -6.08 -8.56
CA TRP A 85 7.40 -7.49 -8.51
C TRP A 85 8.54 -8.37 -8.00
N GLY A 86 8.22 -9.30 -7.11
CA GLY A 86 9.15 -10.34 -6.68
C GLY A 86 9.46 -11.31 -7.82
N THR A 87 10.43 -12.17 -7.59
CA THR A 87 10.85 -13.18 -8.57
C THR A 87 9.65 -14.07 -8.97
N HIS A 88 9.41 -14.22 -10.27
CA HIS A 88 8.30 -14.96 -10.86
C HIS A 88 6.92 -14.39 -10.53
N GLN A 89 6.85 -13.11 -10.15
CA GLN A 89 5.60 -12.42 -9.88
C GLN A 89 5.31 -11.37 -10.96
N PRO A 90 4.04 -11.03 -11.26
CA PRO A 90 2.83 -11.69 -10.75
C PRO A 90 2.68 -13.11 -11.35
N SER A 91 2.12 -14.04 -10.56
CA SER A 91 1.99 -15.45 -10.96
C SER A 91 0.64 -15.79 -11.58
N ASP A 92 -0.35 -14.95 -11.38
CA ASP A 92 -1.74 -15.08 -11.86
C ASP A 92 -2.52 -16.29 -11.34
N GLY A 93 -1.99 -17.09 -10.44
CA GLY A 93 -2.70 -18.13 -9.67
C GLY A 93 -3.99 -18.71 -10.28
N LYS A 94 -4.01 -19.11 -11.55
CA LYS A 94 -5.18 -19.59 -12.29
C LYS A 94 -6.26 -18.52 -12.48
N GLY A 95 -5.86 -17.24 -12.60
CA GLY A 95 -6.77 -16.13 -12.83
C GLY A 95 -7.51 -15.62 -11.59
N ILE A 96 -7.18 -16.12 -10.39
CA ILE A 96 -7.80 -15.67 -9.14
C ILE A 96 -6.88 -14.83 -8.27
N GLN A 97 -5.60 -14.69 -8.64
CA GLN A 97 -4.63 -13.85 -7.95
C GLN A 97 -4.46 -12.55 -8.72
N ASN A 98 -5.34 -11.57 -8.43
CA ASN A 98 -5.41 -10.33 -9.19
C ASN A 98 -5.42 -9.07 -8.31
N HIS A 99 -4.92 -9.18 -7.08
CA HIS A 99 -4.76 -8.05 -6.16
C HIS A 99 -3.36 -8.06 -5.56
N LEU A 100 -2.80 -6.89 -5.31
CA LEU A 100 -1.39 -6.72 -4.98
C LEU A 100 -1.13 -6.88 -3.50
N VAL A 101 -0.19 -7.75 -3.16
CA VAL A 101 0.31 -7.96 -1.81
C VAL A 101 1.74 -7.44 -1.71
N PHE A 102 2.04 -6.72 -0.65
CA PHE A 102 3.29 -6.04 -0.40
C PHE A 102 4.14 -6.82 0.62
N ASN A 103 5.46 -6.79 0.50
CA ASN A 103 6.43 -7.54 1.32
C ASN A 103 6.41 -9.05 1.04
N TYR A 104 6.40 -9.41 -0.25
CA TYR A 104 6.39 -10.80 -0.69
C TYR A 104 7.60 -11.58 -0.15
N GLN A 105 7.34 -12.77 0.41
CA GLN A 105 8.36 -13.67 0.98
C GLN A 105 9.29 -12.96 1.98
N SER A 106 8.74 -12.08 2.81
CA SER A 106 9.50 -11.30 3.79
C SER A 106 10.60 -10.44 3.17
N SER A 107 10.56 -10.21 1.85
CA SER A 107 11.44 -9.28 1.16
C SER A 107 10.83 -7.88 1.19
N PRO A 108 11.40 -6.91 1.95
CA PRO A 108 10.80 -5.59 2.10
C PRO A 108 10.60 -4.90 0.77
N GLY A 109 9.36 -4.45 0.51
CA GLY A 109 9.03 -3.72 -0.71
C GLY A 109 8.84 -4.58 -1.95
N SER A 110 8.95 -5.90 -1.86
CA SER A 110 8.72 -6.81 -2.98
C SER A 110 7.23 -7.13 -3.10
N TRP A 111 6.71 -7.25 -4.32
CA TRP A 111 5.28 -7.40 -4.60
C TRP A 111 4.94 -8.79 -5.13
N SER A 112 3.73 -9.25 -4.81
CA SER A 112 3.12 -10.41 -5.45
C SER A 112 1.65 -10.16 -5.70
N ASP A 113 1.04 -11.00 -6.54
CA ASP A 113 -0.40 -11.05 -6.69
C ASP A 113 -0.98 -12.01 -5.64
N GLY A 114 -2.22 -11.75 -5.22
CA GLY A 114 -2.91 -12.56 -4.23
C GLY A 114 -4.40 -12.64 -4.50
N ASN A 115 -5.03 -13.65 -3.89
CA ASN A 115 -6.48 -13.83 -3.95
C ASN A 115 -7.15 -12.79 -3.06
N MET A 116 -8.05 -11.98 -3.63
CA MET A 116 -8.72 -10.87 -2.93
C MET A 116 -9.47 -11.30 -1.66
N ASN A 117 -9.84 -12.56 -1.54
CA ASN A 117 -10.57 -13.08 -0.38
C ASN A 117 -9.66 -13.48 0.78
N ALA A 118 -8.35 -13.53 0.59
CA ALA A 118 -7.42 -13.77 1.67
C ALA A 118 -7.45 -12.58 2.66
N GLU A 119 -7.39 -12.88 3.94
CA GLU A 119 -7.42 -11.86 4.98
C GLU A 119 -6.01 -11.45 5.37
N ARG A 120 -5.70 -10.17 5.23
CA ARG A 120 -4.40 -9.59 5.53
C ARG A 120 -4.56 -8.23 6.17
N GLY A 121 -3.53 -7.79 6.91
CA GLY A 121 -3.38 -6.38 7.23
C GLY A 121 -3.18 -5.58 5.94
N PHE A 122 -3.16 -4.26 6.04
CA PHE A 122 -3.14 -3.40 4.86
C PHE A 122 -2.55 -2.04 5.17
N ILE A 123 -2.19 -1.30 4.11
CA ILE A 123 -1.68 0.07 4.24
C ILE A 123 -2.67 1.01 3.57
N CYS A 124 -3.17 1.97 4.35
CA CYS A 124 -4.06 3.03 3.89
C CYS A 124 -3.28 4.29 3.55
N GLN A 125 -3.87 5.12 2.68
CA GLN A 125 -3.37 6.45 2.37
C GLN A 125 -4.51 7.46 2.19
N TYR A 126 -4.20 8.73 2.33
CA TYR A 126 -4.98 9.85 1.79
C TYR A 126 -4.03 10.96 1.38
N ARG A 127 -4.46 11.79 0.41
CA ARG A 127 -3.66 12.90 -0.08
C ARG A 127 -3.83 14.12 0.82
N ASP A 128 -2.71 14.73 1.23
CA ASP A 128 -2.70 15.96 2.03
C ASP A 128 -1.50 16.82 1.65
N PRO A 129 -1.58 17.53 0.51
CA PRO A 129 -0.44 18.28 -0.02
C PRO A 129 -0.04 19.49 0.84
N GLY A 130 -0.91 19.90 1.80
CA GLY A 130 -0.59 20.99 2.71
C GLY A 130 0.34 20.64 3.84
N LYS A 131 0.60 19.34 4.07
CA LYS A 131 1.52 18.89 5.11
C LYS A 131 2.92 18.72 4.55
N GLN A 132 3.66 19.81 4.46
CA GLN A 132 5.08 19.70 4.15
C GLN A 132 5.81 19.10 5.34
N GLN A 133 6.47 17.97 5.12
CA GLN A 133 7.29 17.33 6.12
C GLN A 133 8.73 17.21 5.66
N ASN A 134 9.62 17.23 6.65
CA ASN A 134 11.01 16.89 6.42
C ASN A 134 11.12 15.37 6.26
N TYR A 135 11.23 14.90 5.03
CA TYR A 135 11.28 13.47 4.71
C TYR A 135 12.43 12.75 5.41
N TYR A 136 13.55 13.41 5.59
CA TYR A 136 14.70 12.83 6.26
C TYR A 136 14.39 12.49 7.72
N ILE A 137 13.69 13.38 8.42
CA ILE A 137 13.27 13.13 9.80
C ILE A 137 12.29 11.96 9.85
N THR A 138 11.30 11.91 8.94
CA THR A 138 10.31 10.84 8.90
C THR A 138 10.97 9.47 8.66
N ILE A 139 11.87 9.38 7.68
CA ILE A 139 12.60 8.14 7.38
C ILE A 139 13.49 7.74 8.56
N PHE A 140 14.18 8.68 9.16
CA PHE A 140 15.04 8.44 10.33
C PHE A 140 14.23 7.85 11.48
N GLN A 141 13.05 8.43 11.79
CA GLN A 141 12.17 7.92 12.84
C GLN A 141 11.73 6.48 12.58
N LEU A 142 11.40 6.14 11.33
CA LEU A 142 11.00 4.78 10.97
C LEU A 142 12.15 3.78 11.09
N VAL A 143 13.37 4.21 10.79
CA VAL A 143 14.56 3.36 10.90
C VAL A 143 14.97 3.14 12.35
N THR A 144 14.87 4.15 13.22
CA THR A 144 15.30 4.08 14.61
C THR A 144 14.24 3.50 15.55
N ALA A 145 12.98 3.40 15.13
CA ALA A 145 11.89 2.87 15.93
C ALA A 145 11.87 1.32 16.02
N LYS A 146 12.88 0.65 15.52
CA LYS A 146 12.97 -0.82 15.55
C LYS A 146 13.65 -1.32 16.82
#